data_4b234f9625c7d4701641480c3ee97043
#
_entry.id   4b234f9625c7d4701641480c3ee97043
#
_cell.length_a   1.000
_cell.length_b   1.000
_cell.length_c   1.000
_cell.angle_alpha   90.00
_cell.angle_beta   90.00
_cell.angle_gamma   90.00
#
_symmetry.space_group_name_H-M   'P 1'
#
loop_
_entity.id
_entity.type
_entity.pdbx_description
1 polymer ?
#
loop_
_entity_poly.entity_id
_entity_poly.type
_entity_poly.pdbx_seq_one_letter_code
_entity_poly.pdbx_strand_id
1 'polypeptide(L)'
;MSLKSKKDNFFDIKDAMKDNTNDTNKTYGYSLFMIILGLVIYFFILNWLTKVHKCKCAIIPESLYLKEWFSFTIIYLIIILLYLLFNGSYNNSGILLYLSMIIGIINFIMIIRLLIYIHKLKEIKCDCGLTMQENIIYYYFIIIFSIIIFLIILSLLFSIISFMNK
;
A
#
# COMPACT_ATOMS: atom_id res chain seq x y z
N MET A 1 -42.06 -19.87 -33.12
CA MET A 1 -41.16 -19.25 -32.12
C MET A 1 -39.84 -18.92 -32.81
N SER A 2 -39.52 -17.66 -32.92
CA SER A 2 -38.58 -17.11 -33.91
C SER A 2 -37.14 -17.34 -33.53
N LEU A 3 -36.35 -17.88 -34.44
CA LEU A 3 -34.87 -18.02 -34.41
C LEU A 3 -34.11 -16.69 -34.13
N LYS A 4 -34.78 -15.57 -34.33
CA LYS A 4 -34.25 -14.22 -34.13
C LYS A 4 -33.98 -13.90 -32.62
N SER A 5 -34.86 -14.35 -31.71
CA SER A 5 -34.75 -14.14 -30.27
C SER A 5 -33.55 -14.85 -29.63
N LYS A 6 -33.12 -15.98 -30.23
CA LYS A 6 -32.00 -16.78 -29.68
C LYS A 6 -30.63 -16.18 -30.05
N LYS A 7 -30.58 -15.40 -31.13
CA LYS A 7 -29.34 -14.76 -31.62
C LYS A 7 -29.02 -13.47 -30.82
N ASP A 8 -30.08 -12.75 -30.44
CA ASP A 8 -29.93 -11.51 -29.65
C ASP A 8 -29.45 -11.82 -28.23
N ASN A 9 -29.97 -12.88 -27.59
CA ASN A 9 -29.49 -13.34 -26.28
C ASN A 9 -28.03 -13.85 -26.28
N PHE A 10 -27.56 -14.42 -27.39
CA PHE A 10 -26.19 -14.92 -27.50
C PHE A 10 -25.18 -13.77 -27.68
N PHE A 11 -25.59 -12.69 -28.34
CA PHE A 11 -24.77 -11.50 -28.52
C PHE A 11 -24.60 -10.72 -27.20
N ASP A 12 -25.68 -10.56 -26.42
CA ASP A 12 -25.65 -9.94 -25.08
C ASP A 12 -24.73 -10.68 -24.09
N ILE A 13 -24.75 -12.04 -24.12
CA ILE A 13 -23.87 -12.84 -23.26
C ILE A 13 -22.39 -12.67 -23.65
N LYS A 14 -22.10 -12.51 -24.92
CA LYS A 14 -20.71 -12.33 -25.40
C LYS A 14 -20.14 -10.95 -25.06
N ASP A 15 -20.97 -9.92 -25.11
CA ASP A 15 -20.59 -8.56 -24.72
C ASP A 15 -20.44 -8.43 -23.19
N ALA A 16 -21.33 -9.07 -22.40
CA ALA A 16 -21.20 -9.14 -20.95
C ALA A 16 -19.97 -9.93 -20.49
N MET A 17 -19.57 -11.00 -21.20
CA MET A 17 -18.33 -11.73 -20.92
C MET A 17 -17.08 -10.91 -21.28
N LYS A 18 -17.13 -10.09 -22.31
CA LYS A 18 -16.02 -9.26 -22.76
C LYS A 18 -15.77 -8.09 -21.82
N ASP A 19 -16.81 -7.49 -21.28
CA ASP A 19 -16.72 -6.43 -20.27
C ASP A 19 -16.12 -6.96 -18.96
N ASN A 20 -16.55 -8.14 -18.52
CA ASN A 20 -16.05 -8.77 -17.29
C ASN A 20 -14.57 -9.15 -17.37
N THR A 21 -14.07 -9.56 -18.53
CA THR A 21 -12.65 -9.88 -18.76
C THR A 21 -11.77 -8.64 -18.83
N ASN A 22 -12.28 -7.52 -19.34
CA ASN A 22 -11.53 -6.26 -19.37
C ASN A 22 -11.37 -5.65 -17.97
N ASP A 23 -12.39 -5.71 -17.12
CA ASP A 23 -12.34 -5.19 -15.76
C ASP A 23 -11.42 -6.02 -14.86
N THR A 24 -11.42 -7.35 -14.98
CA THR A 24 -10.50 -8.21 -14.23
C THR A 24 -9.04 -7.99 -14.60
N ASN A 25 -8.72 -7.83 -15.88
CA ASN A 25 -7.36 -7.55 -16.35
C ASN A 25 -6.85 -6.18 -15.89
N LYS A 26 -7.72 -5.17 -15.87
CA LYS A 26 -7.39 -3.82 -15.41
C LYS A 26 -7.11 -3.78 -13.90
N THR A 27 -7.92 -4.48 -13.11
CA THR A 27 -7.76 -4.59 -11.65
C THR A 27 -6.48 -5.35 -11.30
N TYR A 28 -6.16 -6.42 -12.04
CA TYR A 28 -4.93 -7.20 -11.88
C TYR A 28 -3.68 -6.35 -12.14
N GLY A 29 -3.65 -5.61 -13.24
CA GLY A 29 -2.53 -4.74 -13.60
C GLY A 29 -2.28 -3.65 -12.54
N TYR A 30 -3.35 -3.04 -12.01
CA TYR A 30 -3.26 -2.04 -10.96
C TYR A 30 -2.71 -2.63 -9.64
N SER A 31 -3.19 -3.80 -9.23
CA SER A 31 -2.72 -4.47 -8.02
C SER A 31 -1.23 -4.82 -8.11
N LEU A 32 -0.79 -5.33 -9.25
CA LEU A 32 0.61 -5.68 -9.50
C LEU A 32 1.51 -4.45 -9.47
N PHE A 33 1.08 -3.35 -10.08
CA PHE A 33 1.81 -2.07 -10.05
C PHE A 33 1.96 -1.54 -8.62
N MET A 34 0.90 -1.57 -7.81
CA MET A 34 0.93 -1.10 -6.43
C MET A 34 1.86 -1.94 -5.53
N ILE A 35 1.91 -3.25 -5.73
CA ILE A 35 2.83 -4.14 -4.99
C ILE A 35 4.28 -3.86 -5.36
N ILE A 36 4.60 -3.69 -6.64
CA ILE A 36 5.96 -3.37 -7.09
C ILE A 36 6.39 -2.02 -6.52
N LEU A 37 5.52 -1.01 -6.60
CA LEU A 37 5.79 0.30 -6.03
C LEU A 37 6.06 0.22 -4.51
N GLY A 38 5.24 -0.54 -3.79
CA GLY A 38 5.42 -0.82 -2.37
C GLY A 38 6.77 -1.46 -2.07
N LEU A 39 7.16 -2.48 -2.83
CA LEU A 39 8.47 -3.15 -2.68
C LEU A 39 9.64 -2.17 -2.85
N VAL A 40 9.59 -1.29 -3.85
CA VAL A 40 10.63 -0.28 -4.08
C VAL A 40 10.74 0.67 -2.87
N ILE A 41 9.60 1.15 -2.36
CA ILE A 41 9.56 2.07 -1.22
C ILE A 41 10.11 1.40 0.04
N TYR A 42 9.64 0.19 0.36
CA TYR A 42 10.09 -0.53 1.57
C TYR A 42 11.57 -0.93 1.49
N PHE A 43 12.05 -1.30 0.30
CA PHE A 43 13.47 -1.57 0.09
C PHE A 43 14.33 -0.32 0.31
N PHE A 44 13.86 0.84 -0.16
CA PHE A 44 14.53 2.12 0.05
C PHE A 44 14.61 2.48 1.55
N ILE A 45 13.52 2.29 2.30
CA ILE A 45 13.46 2.49 3.75
C ILE A 45 14.41 1.54 4.47
N LEU A 46 14.39 0.25 4.12
CA LEU A 46 15.24 -0.77 4.75
C LEU A 46 16.73 -0.49 4.51
N ASN A 47 17.09 -0.06 3.30
CA ASN A 47 18.47 0.33 2.99
C ASN A 47 18.93 1.52 3.85
N TRP A 48 18.08 2.53 4.00
CA TRP A 48 18.36 3.66 4.88
C TRP A 48 18.49 3.22 6.35
N LEU A 49 17.54 2.46 6.89
CA LEU A 49 17.59 1.93 8.26
C LEU A 49 18.85 1.12 8.51
N THR A 50 19.30 0.32 7.54
CA THR A 50 20.51 -0.48 7.66
C THR A 50 21.78 0.38 7.72
N LYS A 51 21.79 1.51 7.02
CA LYS A 51 22.90 2.49 7.11
C LYS A 51 22.90 3.21 8.46
N VAL A 52 21.74 3.68 8.88
CA VAL A 52 21.56 4.39 10.16
C VAL A 52 21.91 3.49 11.35
N HIS A 53 21.63 2.22 11.27
CA HIS A 53 21.93 1.25 12.34
C HIS A 53 23.44 1.06 12.60
N LYS A 54 24.30 1.52 11.68
CA LYS A 54 25.77 1.55 11.91
C LYS A 54 26.20 2.73 12.77
N CYS A 55 25.33 3.70 13.00
CA CYS A 55 25.59 4.90 13.79
C CYS A 55 25.27 4.66 15.26
N LYS A 56 26.23 4.80 16.15
CA LYS A 56 26.03 4.60 17.60
C LYS A 56 24.94 5.50 18.19
N CYS A 57 24.79 6.74 17.71
CA CYS A 57 23.77 7.68 18.16
C CYS A 57 22.34 7.30 17.73
N ALA A 58 22.21 6.47 16.70
CA ALA A 58 20.91 6.09 16.13
C ALA A 58 20.39 4.73 16.65
N ILE A 59 21.18 4.02 17.45
CA ILE A 59 20.79 2.73 18.04
C ILE A 59 19.84 3.01 19.21
N ILE A 60 18.58 3.23 18.88
CA ILE A 60 17.48 3.33 19.84
C ILE A 60 16.65 2.03 19.72
N PRO A 61 16.05 1.51 20.81
CA PRO A 61 15.25 0.27 20.76
C PRO A 61 14.22 0.25 19.63
N GLU A 62 13.63 1.40 19.32
CA GLU A 62 12.66 1.54 18.24
C GLU A 62 13.23 1.21 16.85
N SER A 63 14.53 1.46 16.61
CA SER A 63 15.16 1.21 15.30
C SER A 63 15.25 -0.26 14.95
N LEU A 64 15.43 -1.14 15.94
CA LEU A 64 15.47 -2.59 15.76
C LEU A 64 14.12 -3.13 15.27
N TYR A 65 13.04 -2.78 15.99
CA TYR A 65 11.68 -3.20 15.62
C TYR A 65 11.27 -2.71 14.22
N LEU A 66 11.63 -1.48 13.87
CA LEU A 66 11.35 -0.93 12.55
C LEU A 66 12.05 -1.73 11.45
N LYS A 67 13.34 -2.04 11.64
CA LYS A 67 14.12 -2.80 10.66
C LYS A 67 13.54 -4.21 10.46
N GLU A 68 13.23 -4.91 11.54
CA GLU A 68 12.65 -6.26 11.48
C GLU A 68 11.28 -6.25 10.82
N TRP A 69 10.42 -5.29 11.18
CA TRP A 69 9.10 -5.15 10.60
C TRP A 69 9.14 -4.88 9.09
N PHE A 70 9.94 -3.92 8.64
CA PHE A 70 10.04 -3.62 7.21
C PHE A 70 10.66 -4.77 6.42
N SER A 71 11.59 -5.52 7.01
CA SER A 71 12.13 -6.74 6.41
C SER A 71 11.03 -7.81 6.25
N PHE A 72 10.22 -8.03 7.28
CA PHE A 72 9.06 -8.93 7.22
C PHE A 72 8.05 -8.49 6.16
N THR A 73 7.74 -7.19 6.09
CA THR A 73 6.80 -6.64 5.10
C THR A 73 7.28 -6.86 3.66
N ILE A 74 8.57 -6.73 3.39
CA ILE A 74 9.14 -7.04 2.06
C ILE A 74 8.94 -8.50 1.71
N ILE A 75 9.23 -9.43 2.62
CA ILE A 75 9.03 -10.87 2.41
C ILE A 75 7.55 -11.16 2.12
N TYR A 76 6.65 -10.57 2.91
CA TYR A 76 5.20 -10.71 2.70
C TYR A 76 4.76 -10.20 1.32
N LEU A 77 5.22 -9.03 0.89
CA LEU A 77 4.89 -8.48 -0.43
C LEU A 77 5.43 -9.35 -1.57
N ILE A 78 6.61 -9.96 -1.41
CA ILE A 78 7.17 -10.90 -2.39
C ILE A 78 6.27 -12.15 -2.49
N ILE A 79 5.81 -12.70 -1.36
CA ILE A 79 4.89 -13.85 -1.34
C ILE A 79 3.58 -13.50 -2.07
N ILE A 80 3.00 -12.33 -1.79
CA ILE A 80 1.79 -11.88 -2.50
C ILE A 80 2.04 -11.68 -3.99
N LEU A 81 3.17 -11.09 -4.37
CA LEU A 81 3.54 -10.92 -5.77
C LEU A 81 3.62 -12.26 -6.50
N LEU A 82 4.30 -13.25 -5.90
CA LEU A 82 4.37 -14.59 -6.45
C LEU A 82 2.98 -15.24 -6.55
N TYR A 83 2.17 -15.12 -5.51
CA TYR A 83 0.80 -15.63 -5.53
C TYR A 83 -0.02 -15.05 -6.69
N LEU A 84 0.05 -13.73 -6.91
CA LEU A 84 -0.64 -13.06 -8.02
C LEU A 84 -0.13 -13.51 -9.38
N LEU A 85 1.18 -13.69 -9.54
CA LEU A 85 1.77 -14.14 -10.79
C LEU A 85 1.35 -15.58 -11.17
N PHE A 86 1.16 -16.46 -10.17
CA PHE A 86 0.75 -17.84 -10.42
C PHE A 86 -0.76 -18.02 -10.55
N ASN A 87 -1.57 -17.27 -9.79
CA ASN A 87 -3.02 -17.47 -9.72
C ASN A 87 -3.83 -16.43 -10.49
N GLY A 88 -3.24 -15.37 -10.99
CA GLY A 88 -3.87 -14.36 -11.86
C GLY A 88 -4.96 -13.51 -11.20
N SER A 89 -5.43 -13.81 -9.99
CA SER A 89 -6.50 -13.07 -9.31
C SER A 89 -6.42 -13.16 -7.79
N TYR A 90 -6.63 -12.02 -7.13
CA TYR A 90 -6.67 -11.90 -5.67
C TYR A 90 -8.04 -12.29 -5.08
N ASN A 91 -9.09 -12.30 -5.91
CA ASN A 91 -10.49 -12.45 -5.45
C ASN A 91 -10.86 -13.83 -4.91
N ASN A 92 -10.07 -14.87 -5.15
CA ASN A 92 -10.43 -16.23 -4.78
C ASN A 92 -10.05 -16.63 -3.35
N SER A 93 -9.35 -15.77 -2.60
CA SER A 93 -8.86 -16.09 -1.26
C SER A 93 -9.26 -15.01 -0.26
N GLY A 94 -10.44 -15.14 0.36
CA GLY A 94 -10.93 -14.25 1.40
C GLY A 94 -9.95 -14.13 2.59
N ILE A 95 -9.20 -15.19 2.90
CA ILE A 95 -8.19 -15.21 3.96
C ILE A 95 -7.04 -14.27 3.64
N LEU A 96 -6.56 -14.26 2.39
CA LEU A 96 -5.48 -13.38 1.95
C LEU A 96 -5.87 -11.90 2.02
N LEU A 97 -7.11 -11.58 1.67
CA LEU A 97 -7.65 -10.23 1.76
C LEU A 97 -7.72 -9.77 3.22
N TYR A 98 -8.18 -10.64 4.13
CA TYR A 98 -8.25 -10.32 5.56
C TYR A 98 -6.86 -10.11 6.16
N LEU A 99 -5.89 -10.99 5.85
CA LEU A 99 -4.50 -10.84 6.27
C LEU A 99 -3.88 -9.54 5.75
N SER A 100 -4.12 -9.17 4.50
CA SER A 100 -3.59 -7.94 3.93
C SER A 100 -4.17 -6.69 4.60
N MET A 101 -5.43 -6.70 5.01
CA MET A 101 -6.02 -5.61 5.80
C MET A 101 -5.35 -5.47 7.16
N ILE A 102 -5.14 -6.56 7.90
CA ILE A 102 -4.45 -6.53 9.20
C ILE A 102 -3.01 -6.00 9.05
N ILE A 103 -2.26 -6.54 8.09
CA ILE A 103 -0.88 -6.10 7.83
C ILE A 103 -0.85 -4.64 7.39
N GLY A 104 -1.85 -4.19 6.61
CA GLY A 104 -2.01 -2.78 6.22
C GLY A 104 -2.17 -1.84 7.42
N ILE A 105 -3.01 -2.21 8.40
CA ILE A 105 -3.20 -1.43 9.64
C ILE A 105 -1.89 -1.37 10.44
N ILE A 106 -1.22 -2.51 10.60
CA ILE A 106 0.05 -2.54 11.34
C ILE A 106 1.12 -1.72 10.60
N ASN A 107 1.20 -1.81 9.28
CA ASN A 107 2.11 -0.99 8.48
C ASN A 107 1.86 0.51 8.67
N PHE A 108 0.60 0.93 8.73
CA PHE A 108 0.25 2.32 9.00
C PHE A 108 0.83 2.80 10.35
N ILE A 109 0.67 2.00 11.41
CA ILE A 109 1.22 2.28 12.73
C ILE A 109 2.76 2.34 12.68
N MET A 110 3.40 1.41 11.96
CA MET A 110 4.85 1.36 11.85
C MET A 110 5.45 2.52 11.05
N ILE A 111 4.72 3.05 10.06
CA ILE A 111 5.10 4.27 9.35
C ILE A 111 5.04 5.48 10.29
N ILE A 112 4.02 5.61 11.14
CA ILE A 112 3.96 6.67 12.16
C ILE A 112 5.17 6.56 13.10
N ARG A 113 5.50 5.36 13.55
CA ARG A 113 6.68 5.11 14.39
C ARG A 113 7.99 5.48 13.68
N LEU A 114 8.08 5.21 12.38
CA LEU A 114 9.22 5.62 11.55
C LEU A 114 9.38 7.14 11.52
N LEU A 115 8.29 7.89 11.35
CA LEU A 115 8.31 9.36 11.37
C LEU A 115 8.73 9.91 12.74
N ILE A 116 8.24 9.33 13.82
CA ILE A 116 8.65 9.69 15.19
C ILE A 116 10.15 9.41 15.39
N TYR A 117 10.64 8.28 14.90
CA TYR A 117 12.05 7.92 14.95
C TYR A 117 12.93 8.92 14.19
N ILE A 118 12.53 9.32 12.99
CA ILE A 118 13.23 10.35 12.20
C ILE A 118 13.26 11.67 12.95
N HIS A 119 12.13 12.07 13.57
CA HIS A 119 12.05 13.31 14.35
C HIS A 119 13.02 13.28 15.55
N LYS A 120 13.07 12.18 16.28
CA LYS A 120 14.04 11.99 17.39
C LYS A 120 15.48 12.08 16.92
N LEU A 121 15.82 11.49 15.75
CA LEU A 121 17.18 11.61 15.18
C LEU A 121 17.57 13.06 14.90
N LYS A 122 16.62 13.89 14.46
CA LYS A 122 16.84 15.33 14.25
C LYS A 122 17.06 16.07 15.57
N GLU A 123 16.29 15.76 16.61
CA GLU A 123 16.44 16.38 17.92
C GLU A 123 17.83 16.11 18.55
N ILE A 124 18.31 14.87 18.45
CA ILE A 124 19.63 14.49 19.01
C ILE A 124 20.79 14.88 18.09
N LYS A 125 20.53 15.55 16.95
CA LYS A 125 21.53 15.97 15.95
C LYS A 125 22.48 14.84 15.54
N CYS A 126 21.94 13.66 15.27
CA CYS A 126 22.70 12.49 14.86
C CYS A 126 23.09 12.61 13.37
N ASP A 127 24.17 13.37 13.08
CA ASP A 127 24.57 13.73 11.71
C ASP A 127 24.79 12.53 10.79
N CYS A 128 25.22 11.38 11.33
CA CYS A 128 25.42 10.20 10.51
C CYS A 128 24.09 9.51 10.11
N GLY A 129 22.99 9.78 10.82
CA GLY A 129 21.64 9.30 10.51
C GLY A 129 20.88 10.25 9.58
N LEU A 130 21.29 11.53 9.56
CA LEU A 130 20.67 12.61 8.80
C LEU A 130 21.25 12.63 7.38
N THR A 131 20.70 11.81 6.50
CA THR A 131 21.11 11.73 5.09
C THR A 131 20.03 12.29 4.18
N MET A 132 20.35 12.53 2.92
CA MET A 132 19.37 12.94 1.92
C MET A 132 18.22 11.92 1.80
N GLN A 133 18.50 10.63 2.03
CA GLN A 133 17.49 9.57 2.01
C GLN A 133 16.43 9.74 3.11
N GLU A 134 16.83 10.14 4.30
CA GLU A 134 15.92 10.42 5.43
C GLU A 134 14.95 11.55 5.08
N ASN A 135 15.44 12.66 4.52
CA ASN A 135 14.59 13.77 4.13
C ASN A 135 13.57 13.35 3.06
N ILE A 136 13.96 12.55 2.07
CA ILE A 136 13.06 12.02 1.04
C ILE A 136 11.97 11.16 1.70
N ILE A 137 12.33 10.23 2.60
CA ILE A 137 11.38 9.37 3.31
C ILE A 137 10.40 10.21 4.14
N TYR A 138 10.93 11.19 4.90
CA TYR A 138 10.13 12.05 5.76
C TYR A 138 9.09 12.86 4.97
N TYR A 139 9.51 13.59 3.94
CA TYR A 139 8.61 14.40 3.11
C TYR A 139 7.61 13.54 2.34
N TYR A 140 8.05 12.40 1.80
CA TYR A 140 7.17 11.47 1.10
C TYR A 140 5.99 11.04 1.97
N PHE A 141 6.25 10.58 3.20
CA PHE A 141 5.18 10.16 4.09
C PHE A 141 4.31 11.31 4.59
N ILE A 142 4.88 12.47 4.88
CA ILE A 142 4.09 13.66 5.25
C ILE A 142 3.11 14.02 4.13
N ILE A 143 3.56 14.03 2.87
CA ILE A 143 2.69 14.34 1.74
C ILE A 143 1.58 13.30 1.63
N ILE A 144 1.88 12.00 1.74
CA ILE A 144 0.86 10.94 1.68
C ILE A 144 -0.15 11.10 2.82
N PHE A 145 0.29 11.32 4.07
CA PHE A 145 -0.61 11.53 5.19
C PHE A 145 -1.50 12.75 5.00
N SER A 146 -0.92 13.85 4.49
CA SER A 146 -1.68 15.06 4.18
C SER A 146 -2.79 14.79 3.16
N ILE A 147 -2.48 14.05 2.09
CA ILE A 147 -3.46 13.66 1.07
C ILE A 147 -4.55 12.76 1.68
N ILE A 148 -4.19 11.77 2.48
CA ILE A 148 -5.16 10.85 3.12
C ILE A 148 -6.11 11.63 4.04
N ILE A 149 -5.58 12.52 4.89
CA ILE A 149 -6.39 13.36 5.79
C ILE A 149 -7.33 14.25 4.97
N PHE A 150 -6.83 14.87 3.91
CA PHE A 150 -7.64 15.70 3.02
C PHE A 150 -8.79 14.91 2.39
N LEU A 151 -8.54 13.71 1.89
CA LEU A 151 -9.57 12.84 1.31
C LEU A 151 -10.60 12.39 2.35
N ILE A 152 -10.20 12.11 3.58
CA ILE A 152 -11.12 11.77 4.69
C ILE A 152 -12.04 12.96 4.99
N ILE A 153 -11.49 14.16 5.11
CA ILE A 153 -12.28 15.39 5.38
C ILE A 153 -13.28 15.61 4.24
N LEU A 154 -12.84 15.47 3.00
CA LEU A 154 -13.68 15.65 1.81
C LEU A 154 -14.81 14.63 1.75
N SER A 155 -14.54 13.37 2.10
CA SER A 155 -15.53 12.30 2.20
C SER A 155 -16.57 12.57 3.29
N LEU A 156 -16.14 13.06 4.46
CA LEU A 156 -17.04 13.44 5.55
C LEU A 156 -17.93 14.60 5.16
N LEU A 157 -17.39 15.65 4.55
CA LEU A 157 -18.18 16.79 4.05
C LEU A 157 -19.24 16.35 3.04
N PHE A 158 -18.86 15.48 2.09
CA PHE A 158 -19.78 14.95 1.10
C PHE A 158 -20.92 14.13 1.74
N SER A 159 -20.58 13.33 2.76
CA SER A 159 -21.57 12.56 3.52
C SER A 159 -22.57 13.46 4.26
N ILE A 160 -22.10 14.55 4.89
CA ILE A 160 -22.96 15.52 5.58
C ILE A 160 -23.91 16.23 4.59
N ILE A 161 -23.39 16.69 3.46
CA ILE A 161 -24.19 17.34 2.41
C ILE A 161 -25.26 16.39 1.88
N SER A 162 -24.89 15.12 1.63
CA SER A 162 -25.85 14.10 1.19
C SER A 162 -26.93 13.79 2.20
N PHE A 163 -26.62 13.90 3.50
CA PHE A 163 -27.60 13.72 4.59
C PHE A 163 -28.55 14.92 4.71
N MET A 164 -28.05 16.14 4.50
CA MET A 164 -28.88 17.37 4.56
C MET A 164 -29.84 17.52 3.36
N ASN A 165 -29.55 16.86 2.23
CA ASN A 165 -30.40 16.91 1.03
C ASN A 165 -31.47 15.79 0.97
N LYS A 166 -31.60 14.98 2.02
CA LYS A 166 -32.68 13.99 2.18
C LYS A 166 -33.78 14.50 3.11
#